data_d5d3bff8b8bfecb15bb2a3e1233d6543
#
_entry.id   d5d3bff8b8bfecb15bb2a3e1233d6543
#
_cell.length_a   1.000
_cell.length_b   1.000
_cell.length_c   1.000
_cell.angle_alpha   90.00
_cell.angle_beta   90.00
_cell.angle_gamma   90.00
#
_symmetry.space_group_name_H-M   'P 1'
#
loop_
_entity.id
_entity.type
_entity.pdbx_description
1 polymer ?
#
loop_
_entity_poly.entity_id
_entity_poly.type
_entity_poly.pdbx_seq_one_letter_code
_entity_poly.pdbx_strand_id
1 'polypeptide(L)'
;MKKLHALSWPRLLVGAMGLPLFSALVCFTPVHGAETSAGTGASYALTKGTNEFGLWAGGSPDSSKIIGSTENRNLLLVSLRYGRVLAAWESLSLEYTLDIFPAAVVFEPDRVRRGRSTIYGAGLSPLGFKINFAQESWIKPFVATSVGFLYFVDDVPVPRSSRFNFTPEIGLGVQFFLTPKNAMTLGYKFHHMSNANTGRSNPGMDSHVIYAGFSFFTP
;
A
#
# COMPACT_ATOMS: atom_id res chain seq x y z
N MET A 1 -44.52 -3.08 -48.66
CA MET A 1 -43.28 -3.90 -48.74
C MET A 1 -42.08 -2.98 -48.91
N LYS A 2 -41.32 -2.69 -47.84
CA LYS A 2 -40.00 -2.04 -47.90
C LYS A 2 -39.06 -2.84 -47.03
N LYS A 3 -38.03 -3.43 -47.64
CA LYS A 3 -36.99 -4.24 -46.98
C LYS A 3 -36.08 -3.33 -46.18
N LEU A 4 -35.92 -3.62 -44.88
CA LEU A 4 -34.87 -3.05 -44.03
C LEU A 4 -33.56 -3.81 -44.28
N HIS A 5 -32.55 -3.08 -44.74
CA HIS A 5 -31.17 -3.57 -44.80
C HIS A 5 -30.56 -3.58 -43.41
N ALA A 6 -30.15 -4.76 -42.94
CA ALA A 6 -29.37 -4.93 -41.75
C ALA A 6 -27.92 -4.49 -42.01
N LEU A 7 -27.45 -3.46 -41.28
CA LEU A 7 -26.02 -3.11 -41.20
C LEU A 7 -25.31 -4.12 -40.31
N SER A 8 -24.39 -4.86 -40.90
CA SER A 8 -23.46 -5.73 -40.19
C SER A 8 -22.28 -4.89 -39.67
N TRP A 9 -22.05 -4.91 -38.38
CA TRP A 9 -20.84 -4.36 -37.73
C TRP A 9 -19.71 -5.39 -37.78
N PRO A 10 -18.46 -5.00 -38.08
CA PRO A 10 -17.35 -5.94 -38.06
C PRO A 10 -16.99 -6.31 -36.62
N ARG A 11 -16.85 -7.62 -36.36
CA ARG A 11 -16.30 -8.18 -35.12
C ARG A 11 -14.81 -7.84 -35.05
N LEU A 12 -14.43 -6.93 -34.15
CA LEU A 12 -13.05 -6.77 -33.74
C LEU A 12 -12.63 -8.00 -32.89
N LEU A 13 -11.74 -8.79 -33.48
CA LEU A 13 -10.99 -9.84 -32.76
C LEU A 13 -10.08 -9.16 -31.72
N VAL A 14 -10.47 -9.22 -30.45
CA VAL A 14 -9.57 -8.90 -29.36
C VAL A 14 -8.66 -10.11 -29.17
N GLY A 15 -7.44 -9.99 -29.68
CA GLY A 15 -6.38 -10.95 -29.43
C GLY A 15 -6.04 -11.00 -27.95
N ALA A 16 -6.15 -12.20 -27.38
CA ALA A 16 -5.66 -12.50 -26.03
C ALA A 16 -4.14 -12.31 -26.00
N MET A 17 -3.66 -11.17 -25.51
CA MET A 17 -2.27 -10.99 -25.13
C MET A 17 -2.06 -11.72 -23.81
N GLY A 18 -1.54 -12.95 -23.90
CA GLY A 18 -0.99 -13.67 -22.76
C GLY A 18 0.17 -12.87 -22.15
N LEU A 19 0.01 -12.40 -20.92
CA LEU A 19 1.12 -11.90 -20.13
C LEU A 19 2.04 -13.08 -19.81
N PRO A 20 3.33 -13.01 -20.16
CA PRO A 20 4.29 -14.00 -19.66
C PRO A 20 4.46 -13.77 -18.14
N LEU A 21 4.16 -14.79 -17.36
CA LEU A 21 4.62 -14.90 -15.97
C LEU A 21 6.15 -14.89 -16.00
N PHE A 22 6.76 -13.74 -15.77
CA PHE A 22 8.17 -13.66 -15.45
C PHE A 22 8.37 -14.22 -14.03
N SER A 23 8.61 -15.53 -13.93
CA SER A 23 9.23 -16.14 -12.78
C SER A 23 10.69 -15.69 -12.75
N ALA A 24 10.95 -14.49 -12.26
CA ALA A 24 12.30 -14.07 -11.91
C ALA A 24 12.68 -14.80 -10.62
N LEU A 25 13.21 -16.01 -10.78
CA LEU A 25 13.99 -16.68 -9.75
C LEU A 25 15.26 -15.85 -9.54
N VAL A 26 15.21 -14.88 -8.62
CA VAL A 26 16.42 -14.14 -8.22
C VAL A 26 17.28 -15.11 -7.39
N CYS A 27 18.21 -15.80 -8.07
CA CYS A 27 19.29 -16.47 -7.38
C CYS A 27 20.19 -15.41 -6.75
N PHE A 28 20.03 -15.17 -5.45
CA PHE A 28 21.03 -14.48 -4.66
C PHE A 28 22.26 -15.40 -4.55
N THR A 29 23.23 -15.24 -5.44
CA THR A 29 24.58 -15.74 -5.16
C THR A 29 25.17 -14.83 -4.09
N PRO A 30 25.65 -15.37 -2.96
CA PRO A 30 26.37 -14.56 -1.98
C PRO A 30 27.67 -14.08 -2.66
N VAL A 31 27.76 -12.79 -2.92
CA VAL A 31 29.04 -12.16 -3.27
C VAL A 31 29.87 -12.21 -2.00
N HIS A 32 30.85 -13.12 -1.95
CA HIS A 32 31.94 -13.12 -0.97
C HIS A 32 32.75 -11.84 -1.25
N GLY A 33 32.37 -10.75 -0.63
CA GLY A 33 33.17 -9.53 -0.58
C GLY A 33 34.37 -9.76 0.32
N ALA A 34 35.54 -9.38 -0.18
CA ALA A 34 36.81 -9.41 0.50
C ALA A 34 36.72 -8.85 1.93
N GLU A 35 37.36 -9.58 2.86
CA GLU A 35 37.65 -9.10 4.21
C GLU A 35 38.43 -7.78 4.12
N THR A 36 37.72 -6.70 4.41
CA THR A 36 38.35 -5.38 4.59
C THR A 36 38.21 -5.01 6.07
N SER A 37 39.37 -4.97 6.74
CA SER A 37 39.71 -4.30 8.01
C SER A 37 38.55 -3.78 8.84
N ALA A 38 38.53 -4.19 10.12
CA ALA A 38 37.69 -3.65 11.22
C ALA A 38 37.77 -2.12 11.33
N GLY A 39 37.02 -1.43 10.46
CA GLY A 39 36.59 -0.08 10.70
C GLY A 39 35.28 -0.17 11.50
N THR A 40 35.10 0.68 12.48
CA THR A 40 33.86 0.90 13.23
C THR A 40 32.73 1.38 12.30
N GLY A 41 32.31 0.51 11.37
CA GLY A 41 31.19 0.76 10.47
C GLY A 41 29.91 0.83 11.27
N ALA A 42 29.14 1.87 11.08
CA ALA A 42 27.86 2.03 11.73
C ALA A 42 26.94 0.85 11.33
N SER A 43 26.47 0.07 12.32
CA SER A 43 25.54 -1.03 12.07
C SER A 43 24.17 -0.50 11.67
N TYR A 44 23.58 -1.06 10.62
CA TYR A 44 22.21 -0.79 10.18
C TYR A 44 21.20 -1.77 10.78
N ALA A 45 21.64 -2.72 11.63
CA ALA A 45 20.76 -3.73 12.19
C ALA A 45 19.68 -3.10 13.09
N LEU A 46 18.45 -3.53 12.86
CA LEU A 46 17.33 -3.19 13.71
C LEU A 46 17.27 -4.18 14.88
N THR A 47 17.47 -3.70 16.10
CA THR A 47 17.45 -4.52 17.31
C THR A 47 16.07 -4.51 17.96
N LYS A 48 15.77 -5.54 18.77
CA LYS A 48 14.54 -5.57 19.58
C LYS A 48 14.44 -4.32 20.45
N GLY A 49 13.28 -3.66 20.40
CA GLY A 49 13.03 -2.42 21.13
C GLY A 49 13.24 -1.14 20.30
N THR A 50 13.93 -1.20 19.14
CA THR A 50 14.05 -0.06 18.23
C THR A 50 12.67 0.46 17.84
N ASN A 51 12.50 1.78 17.95
CA ASN A 51 11.27 2.46 17.53
C ASN A 51 11.48 3.14 16.17
N GLU A 52 10.45 3.11 15.32
CA GLU A 52 10.36 3.85 14.06
C GLU A 52 9.31 4.96 14.21
N PHE A 53 9.67 6.18 13.83
CA PHE A 53 8.74 7.30 13.64
C PHE A 53 8.83 7.72 12.20
N GLY A 54 7.73 7.59 11.47
CA GLY A 54 7.71 7.81 10.02
C GLY A 54 6.58 8.74 9.58
N LEU A 55 6.82 9.36 8.43
CA LEU A 55 5.82 10.04 7.63
C LEU A 55 5.87 9.43 6.24
N TRP A 56 4.71 9.06 5.68
CA TRP A 56 4.63 8.63 4.29
C TRP A 56 3.38 9.18 3.62
N ALA A 57 3.47 9.33 2.30
CA ALA A 57 2.34 9.68 1.46
C ALA A 57 2.34 8.80 0.21
N GLY A 58 1.15 8.49 -0.28
CA GLY A 58 1.00 7.64 -1.46
C GLY A 58 -0.41 7.69 -2.01
N GLY A 59 -0.57 7.10 -3.20
CA GLY A 59 -1.86 7.09 -3.85
C GLY A 59 -2.02 5.97 -4.86
N SER A 60 -3.27 5.78 -5.25
CA SER A 60 -3.71 4.89 -6.33
C SER A 60 -4.41 5.74 -7.38
N PRO A 61 -3.94 5.73 -8.63
CA PRO A 61 -4.57 6.51 -9.71
C PRO A 61 -5.91 5.93 -10.17
N ASP A 62 -6.21 4.70 -9.79
CA ASP A 62 -7.48 4.02 -10.08
C ASP A 62 -7.78 2.95 -9.03
N SER A 63 -9.04 2.53 -8.95
CA SER A 63 -9.47 1.35 -8.19
C SER A 63 -9.72 0.17 -9.12
N SER A 64 -9.38 -1.03 -8.63
CA SER A 64 -9.54 -2.32 -9.33
C SER A 64 -10.73 -3.12 -8.79
N LYS A 65 -11.05 -4.24 -9.46
CA LYS A 65 -12.07 -5.20 -9.04
C LYS A 65 -11.40 -6.54 -8.72
N ILE A 66 -10.79 -6.65 -7.54
CA ILE A 66 -10.20 -7.90 -7.05
C ILE A 66 -11.10 -8.51 -5.97
N ILE A 67 -11.36 -7.75 -4.90
CA ILE A 67 -12.27 -8.08 -3.79
C ILE A 67 -13.49 -7.17 -3.86
N GLY A 68 -13.26 -5.87 -4.03
CA GLY A 68 -14.30 -4.88 -4.25
C GLY A 68 -14.83 -4.87 -5.68
N SER A 69 -15.87 -4.08 -5.92
CA SER A 69 -16.50 -3.94 -7.24
C SER A 69 -16.52 -2.50 -7.77
N THR A 70 -15.91 -1.56 -7.04
CA THR A 70 -15.88 -0.13 -7.41
C THR A 70 -14.67 0.18 -8.26
N GLU A 71 -14.89 0.81 -9.41
CA GLU A 71 -13.83 1.26 -10.35
C GLU A 71 -13.80 2.78 -10.47
N ASN A 72 -12.74 3.27 -11.10
CA ASN A 72 -12.55 4.68 -11.45
C ASN A 72 -12.56 5.60 -10.23
N ARG A 73 -11.91 5.18 -9.14
CA ARG A 73 -11.66 6.00 -7.95
C ARG A 73 -10.16 6.19 -7.77
N ASN A 74 -9.75 7.43 -7.53
CA ASN A 74 -8.38 7.70 -7.09
C ASN A 74 -8.37 7.79 -5.56
N LEU A 75 -7.31 7.30 -4.94
CA LEU A 75 -7.09 7.38 -3.50
C LEU A 75 -5.76 8.08 -3.23
N LEU A 76 -5.75 9.03 -2.29
CA LEU A 76 -4.55 9.64 -1.74
C LEU A 76 -4.55 9.42 -0.23
N LEU A 77 -3.43 9.00 0.32
CA LEU A 77 -3.22 8.79 1.75
C LEU A 77 -1.97 9.55 2.23
N VAL A 78 -2.07 10.16 3.40
CA VAL A 78 -0.94 10.67 4.17
C VAL A 78 -0.99 10.01 5.53
N SER A 79 0.16 9.51 6.01
CA SER A 79 0.23 8.77 7.27
C SER A 79 1.41 9.19 8.13
N LEU A 80 1.14 9.26 9.41
CA LEU A 80 2.14 9.26 10.48
C LEU A 80 2.26 7.83 11.01
N ARG A 81 3.47 7.27 10.96
CA ARG A 81 3.76 5.89 11.41
C ARG A 81 4.50 5.89 12.73
N TYR A 82 4.06 5.02 13.62
CA TYR A 82 4.86 4.51 14.72
C TYR A 82 5.14 3.03 14.47
N GLY A 83 6.40 2.61 14.62
CA GLY A 83 6.83 1.22 14.56
C GLY A 83 7.62 0.83 15.81
N ARG A 84 7.59 -0.44 16.17
CA ARG A 84 8.43 -1.02 17.22
C ARG A 84 8.89 -2.42 16.86
N VAL A 85 10.20 -2.62 16.87
CA VAL A 85 10.81 -3.94 16.64
C VAL A 85 10.51 -4.85 17.82
N LEU A 86 9.71 -5.88 17.59
CA LEU A 86 9.30 -6.86 18.60
C LEU A 86 10.33 -7.96 18.77
N ALA A 87 10.95 -8.37 17.65
CA ALA A 87 11.99 -9.40 17.62
C ALA A 87 12.96 -9.12 16.47
N ALA A 88 14.22 -9.49 16.66
CA ALA A 88 15.25 -9.40 15.66
C ALA A 88 16.09 -10.68 15.67
N TRP A 89 16.41 -11.16 14.47
CA TRP A 89 17.25 -12.30 14.18
C TRP A 89 18.38 -11.86 13.26
N GLU A 90 19.31 -12.71 12.96
CA GLU A 90 20.47 -12.42 12.12
C GLU A 90 20.09 -11.86 10.73
N SER A 91 19.07 -12.43 10.09
CA SER A 91 18.67 -12.09 8.71
C SER A 91 17.42 -11.21 8.60
N LEU A 92 16.60 -11.13 9.65
CA LEU A 92 15.32 -10.41 9.59
C LEU A 92 14.91 -9.83 10.96
N SER A 93 13.98 -8.85 10.94
CA SER A 93 13.28 -8.39 12.15
C SER A 93 11.79 -8.34 11.94
N LEU A 94 11.05 -8.58 13.02
CA LEU A 94 9.60 -8.39 13.09
C LEU A 94 9.30 -7.08 13.80
N GLU A 95 8.52 -6.25 13.17
CA GLU A 95 8.13 -4.93 13.67
C GLU A 95 6.60 -4.83 13.72
N TYR A 96 6.08 -4.36 14.85
CA TYR A 96 4.71 -3.87 14.97
C TYR A 96 4.63 -2.48 14.35
N THR A 97 3.54 -2.15 13.65
CA THR A 97 3.30 -0.82 13.11
C THR A 97 1.90 -0.31 13.44
N LEU A 98 1.83 0.99 13.70
CA LEU A 98 0.61 1.77 13.84
C LEU A 98 0.69 2.95 12.88
N ASP A 99 -0.32 3.10 12.03
CA ASP A 99 -0.43 4.23 11.10
C ASP A 99 -1.63 5.10 11.48
N ILE A 100 -1.40 6.41 11.67
CA ILE A 100 -2.45 7.42 11.80
C ILE A 100 -2.57 8.11 10.44
N PHE A 101 -3.77 8.17 9.88
CA PHE A 101 -4.06 8.85 8.61
C PHE A 101 -4.72 10.21 8.90
N PRO A 102 -3.96 11.32 9.00
CA PRO A 102 -4.53 12.65 9.12
C PRO A 102 -5.25 13.09 7.85
N ALA A 103 -4.92 12.47 6.71
CA ALA A 103 -5.58 12.74 5.44
C ALA A 103 -5.76 11.46 4.62
N ALA A 104 -6.99 11.18 4.25
CA ALA A 104 -7.40 10.23 3.23
C ALA A 104 -8.33 10.96 2.26
N VAL A 105 -8.05 10.91 0.96
CA VAL A 105 -8.82 11.64 -0.05
C VAL A 105 -9.23 10.68 -1.15
N VAL A 106 -10.53 10.58 -1.39
CA VAL A 106 -11.10 9.82 -2.50
C VAL A 106 -11.63 10.79 -3.55
N PHE A 107 -11.24 10.58 -4.80
CA PHE A 107 -11.76 11.33 -5.95
C PHE A 107 -12.70 10.43 -6.74
N GLU A 108 -13.97 10.86 -6.85
CA GLU A 108 -15.02 10.18 -7.59
C GLU A 108 -15.23 10.82 -8.97
N PRO A 109 -15.62 10.05 -10.02
CA PRO A 109 -15.94 10.62 -11.33
C PRO A 109 -17.27 11.39 -11.29
N ASP A 110 -17.40 12.38 -12.17
CA ASP A 110 -18.54 13.31 -12.28
C ASP A 110 -19.91 12.62 -12.40
N ARG A 111 -19.97 11.45 -13.03
CA ARG A 111 -21.20 10.65 -13.22
C ARG A 111 -21.82 10.13 -11.92
N VAL A 112 -21.05 10.12 -10.81
CA VAL A 112 -21.53 9.59 -9.53
C VAL A 112 -22.26 10.66 -8.72
N ARG A 113 -21.78 11.90 -8.72
CA ARG A 113 -22.30 13.01 -7.90
C ARG A 113 -22.31 14.35 -8.63
N ARG A 114 -22.72 14.46 -9.88
CA ARG A 114 -22.74 15.71 -10.67
C ARG A 114 -21.48 16.56 -10.41
N GLY A 115 -20.41 16.25 -11.09
CA GLY A 115 -19.09 16.85 -10.91
C GLY A 115 -18.13 15.88 -10.18
N ARG A 116 -16.84 16.00 -10.45
CA ARG A 116 -15.84 15.17 -9.77
C ARG A 116 -15.83 15.53 -8.29
N SER A 117 -16.38 14.65 -7.47
CA SER A 117 -16.45 14.86 -6.03
C SER A 117 -15.13 14.47 -5.38
N THR A 118 -14.63 15.33 -4.49
CA THR A 118 -13.49 15.04 -3.62
C THR A 118 -14.03 14.81 -2.21
N ILE A 119 -13.79 13.62 -1.66
CA ILE A 119 -14.27 13.26 -0.33
C ILE A 119 -13.05 13.09 0.58
N TYR A 120 -13.04 13.86 1.67
CA TYR A 120 -11.97 13.83 2.65
C TYR A 120 -12.30 12.89 3.80
N GLY A 121 -11.27 12.29 4.37
CA GLY A 121 -11.38 11.43 5.52
C GLY A 121 -10.09 11.39 6.33
N ALA A 122 -10.17 10.73 7.46
CA ALA A 122 -9.05 10.45 8.35
C ALA A 122 -9.23 9.04 8.94
N GLY A 123 -8.19 8.49 9.55
CA GLY A 123 -8.31 7.16 10.13
C GLY A 123 -7.11 6.65 10.86
N LEU A 124 -7.13 5.36 11.12
CA LEU A 124 -6.14 4.68 11.93
C LEU A 124 -6.00 3.23 11.48
N SER A 125 -4.76 2.74 11.35
CA SER A 125 -4.44 1.30 11.31
C SER A 125 -3.70 0.92 12.59
N PRO A 126 -4.43 0.50 13.63
CA PRO A 126 -3.85 0.26 14.95
C PRO A 126 -3.04 -1.04 15.03
N LEU A 127 -3.22 -1.94 14.08
CA LEU A 127 -2.58 -3.25 14.07
C LEU A 127 -1.94 -3.50 12.71
N GLY A 128 -0.61 -3.42 12.68
CA GLY A 128 0.19 -3.78 11.53
C GLY A 128 1.44 -4.54 11.94
N PHE A 129 1.97 -5.32 11.00
CA PHE A 129 3.22 -6.05 11.15
C PHE A 129 4.06 -5.86 9.89
N LYS A 130 5.36 -5.64 10.10
CA LYS A 130 6.36 -5.50 9.04
C LYS A 130 7.51 -6.45 9.32
N ILE A 131 7.90 -7.22 8.33
CA ILE A 131 9.10 -8.07 8.37
C ILE A 131 10.14 -7.38 7.50
N ASN A 132 11.24 -6.94 8.12
CA ASN A 132 12.38 -6.35 7.44
C ASN A 132 13.43 -7.43 7.23
N PHE A 133 14.01 -7.50 6.04
CA PHE A 133 15.06 -8.44 5.65
C PHE A 133 16.42 -7.73 5.55
N ALA A 134 17.49 -8.50 5.37
CA ALA A 134 18.87 -8.01 5.16
C ALA A 134 19.33 -7.06 6.27
N GLN A 135 19.35 -7.55 7.52
CA GLN A 135 19.57 -6.76 8.74
C GLN A 135 20.81 -5.88 8.75
N GLU A 136 21.94 -6.38 8.23
CA GLU A 136 23.22 -5.61 8.19
C GLU A 136 23.30 -4.66 6.99
N SER A 137 22.35 -4.75 6.02
CA SER A 137 22.39 -3.93 4.82
C SER A 137 21.76 -2.55 5.07
N TRP A 138 22.29 -1.53 4.39
CA TRP A 138 21.64 -0.21 4.28
C TRP A 138 20.38 -0.24 3.39
N ILE A 139 20.18 -1.30 2.61
CA ILE A 139 18.96 -1.56 1.84
C ILE A 139 18.21 -2.70 2.51
N LYS A 140 17.00 -2.43 3.01
CA LYS A 140 16.16 -3.42 3.68
C LYS A 140 14.85 -3.62 2.92
N PRO A 141 14.72 -4.70 2.13
CA PRO A 141 13.42 -5.12 1.64
C PRO A 141 12.50 -5.46 2.82
N PHE A 142 11.20 -5.25 2.64
CA PHE A 142 10.21 -5.63 3.65
C PHE A 142 8.91 -6.11 3.02
N VAL A 143 8.16 -6.89 3.80
CA VAL A 143 6.74 -7.18 3.58
C VAL A 143 5.96 -6.68 4.78
N ALA A 144 4.74 -6.21 4.56
CA ALA A 144 3.92 -5.66 5.63
C ALA A 144 2.45 -5.99 5.42
N THR A 145 1.71 -6.10 6.52
CA THR A 145 0.25 -6.19 6.52
C THR A 145 -0.29 -5.31 7.63
N SER A 146 -1.49 -4.76 7.44
CA SER A 146 -2.18 -4.02 8.49
C SER A 146 -3.69 -4.12 8.36
N VAL A 147 -4.38 -3.84 9.46
CA VAL A 147 -5.82 -3.66 9.49
C VAL A 147 -6.17 -2.39 10.25
N GLY A 148 -7.13 -1.65 9.69
CA GLY A 148 -7.52 -0.37 10.23
C GLY A 148 -8.89 0.07 9.76
N PHE A 149 -9.14 1.35 9.85
CA PHE A 149 -10.36 1.99 9.37
C PHE A 149 -10.10 3.43 8.90
N LEU A 150 -10.95 3.87 7.98
CA LEU A 150 -11.05 5.26 7.54
C LEU A 150 -12.47 5.75 7.76
N TYR A 151 -12.60 7.00 8.21
CA TYR A 151 -13.86 7.71 8.34
C TYR A 151 -13.86 8.94 7.44
N PHE A 152 -14.86 9.05 6.59
CA PHE A 152 -14.99 10.10 5.59
C PHE A 152 -16.12 11.08 5.93
N VAL A 153 -16.04 12.28 5.37
CA VAL A 153 -17.09 13.31 5.52
C VAL A 153 -18.39 12.96 4.80
N ASP A 154 -18.32 12.02 3.83
CA ASP A 154 -19.48 11.52 3.08
C ASP A 154 -19.32 10.00 2.81
N ASP A 155 -20.38 9.35 2.30
CA ASP A 155 -20.36 7.91 2.02
C ASP A 155 -19.34 7.56 0.93
N VAL A 156 -18.50 6.55 1.17
CA VAL A 156 -17.45 6.04 0.27
C VAL A 156 -17.56 4.51 0.21
N PRO A 157 -17.36 3.88 -0.96
CA PRO A 157 -16.92 4.41 -2.25
C PRO A 157 -18.06 4.89 -3.16
N VAL A 158 -19.31 4.76 -2.77
CA VAL A 158 -20.49 5.20 -3.52
C VAL A 158 -21.55 5.77 -2.58
N PRO A 159 -22.51 6.58 -3.07
CA PRO A 159 -23.66 7.02 -2.28
C PRO A 159 -24.41 5.84 -1.64
N ARG A 160 -24.85 6.00 -0.39
CA ARG A 160 -25.55 5.00 0.43
C ARG A 160 -24.67 3.82 0.89
N SER A 161 -23.33 3.89 0.75
CA SER A 161 -22.44 2.92 1.39
C SER A 161 -22.22 3.26 2.87
N SER A 162 -21.12 3.82 3.27
CA SER A 162 -20.85 4.23 4.64
C SER A 162 -19.73 5.27 4.69
N ARG A 163 -19.76 6.13 5.69
CA ARG A 163 -18.64 7.00 6.03
C ARG A 163 -17.53 6.23 6.74
N PHE A 164 -17.86 5.17 7.46
CA PHE A 164 -16.91 4.32 8.16
C PHE A 164 -16.60 3.07 7.33
N ASN A 165 -15.29 2.84 7.07
CA ASN A 165 -14.84 1.71 6.27
C ASN A 165 -13.63 1.05 6.93
N PHE A 166 -13.62 -0.27 6.98
CA PHE A 166 -12.47 -1.09 7.37
C PHE A 166 -11.46 -1.16 6.23
N THR A 167 -10.16 -1.22 6.58
CA THR A 167 -9.06 -1.16 5.63
C THR A 167 -8.00 -2.23 5.90
N PRO A 168 -8.22 -3.50 5.48
CA PRO A 168 -7.14 -4.48 5.44
C PRO A 168 -6.17 -4.15 4.30
N GLU A 169 -4.87 -4.29 4.58
CA GLU A 169 -3.77 -4.00 3.66
C GLU A 169 -2.73 -5.11 3.67
N ILE A 170 -2.13 -5.34 2.52
CA ILE A 170 -0.91 -6.13 2.37
C ILE A 170 0.03 -5.42 1.40
N GLY A 171 1.32 -5.40 1.68
CA GLY A 171 2.27 -4.66 0.86
C GLY A 171 3.70 -5.15 1.00
N LEU A 172 4.55 -4.55 0.19
CA LEU A 172 5.98 -4.77 0.17
C LEU A 172 6.70 -3.47 -0.19
N GLY A 173 7.99 -3.41 0.09
CA GLY A 173 8.78 -2.23 -0.24
C GLY A 173 10.24 -2.40 0.14
N VAL A 174 10.94 -1.27 0.07
CA VAL A 174 12.36 -1.19 0.43
C VAL A 174 12.56 0.07 1.28
N GLN A 175 13.33 -0.08 2.36
CA GLN A 175 13.88 1.02 3.14
C GLN A 175 15.34 1.21 2.76
N PHE A 176 15.73 2.44 2.45
CA PHE A 176 17.08 2.88 2.15
C PHE A 176 17.60 3.68 3.34
N PHE A 177 18.43 3.07 4.15
CA PHE A 177 19.04 3.71 5.31
C PHE A 177 20.12 4.69 4.89
N LEU A 178 19.86 5.98 5.06
CA LEU A 178 20.83 7.06 4.80
C LEU A 178 21.85 7.16 5.92
N THR A 179 21.44 6.81 7.12
CA THR A 179 22.25 6.67 8.34
C THR A 179 21.64 5.53 9.18
N PRO A 180 22.31 5.01 10.22
CA PRO A 180 21.70 4.02 11.12
C PRO A 180 20.37 4.46 11.77
N LYS A 181 20.06 5.76 11.74
CA LYS A 181 18.86 6.32 12.37
C LYS A 181 17.82 6.85 11.38
N ASN A 182 18.14 7.00 10.11
CA ASN A 182 17.23 7.62 9.14
C ASN A 182 17.13 6.76 7.88
N ALA A 183 15.92 6.55 7.41
CA ALA A 183 15.67 5.82 6.16
C ALA A 183 14.62 6.51 5.29
N MET A 184 14.79 6.38 3.98
CA MET A 184 13.74 6.64 2.99
C MET A 184 13.05 5.31 2.67
N THR A 185 11.74 5.36 2.46
CA THR A 185 10.93 4.19 2.12
C THR A 185 10.30 4.40 0.75
N LEU A 186 10.33 3.37 -0.09
CA LEU A 186 9.51 3.24 -1.27
C LEU A 186 8.74 1.93 -1.17
N GLY A 187 7.42 1.98 -1.32
CA GLY A 187 6.60 0.80 -1.15
C GLY A 187 5.35 0.78 -2.03
N TYR A 188 4.79 -0.39 -2.09
CA TYR A 188 3.51 -0.71 -2.68
C TYR A 188 2.64 -1.42 -1.67
N LYS A 189 1.33 -1.12 -1.65
CA LYS A 189 0.34 -1.89 -0.90
C LYS A 189 -0.96 -2.06 -1.69
N PHE A 190 -1.52 -3.22 -1.58
CA PHE A 190 -2.91 -3.48 -1.90
C PHE A 190 -3.74 -3.05 -0.70
N HIS A 191 -4.64 -2.09 -0.91
CA HIS A 191 -5.50 -1.49 0.10
C HIS A 191 -6.94 -1.78 -0.26
N HIS A 192 -7.59 -2.65 0.49
CA HIS A 192 -9.03 -2.90 0.37
C HIS A 192 -9.79 -2.04 1.37
N MET A 193 -10.90 -1.45 0.94
CA MET A 193 -11.78 -0.65 1.78
C MET A 193 -13.21 -1.14 1.63
N SER A 194 -13.88 -1.45 2.76
CA SER A 194 -15.28 -1.86 2.77
C SER A 194 -15.96 -1.57 4.13
N ASN A 195 -17.27 -1.42 4.13
CA ASN A 195 -18.01 -1.19 5.35
C ASN A 195 -18.48 -2.47 6.06
N ALA A 196 -18.00 -3.65 5.66
CA ALA A 196 -18.40 -4.94 6.22
C ALA A 196 -19.93 -5.16 6.29
N ASN A 197 -20.66 -4.66 5.30
CA ASN A 197 -22.13 -4.70 5.21
C ASN A 197 -22.88 -3.94 6.32
N THR A 198 -22.26 -2.98 6.98
CA THR A 198 -22.93 -2.12 7.97
C THR A 198 -23.72 -0.97 7.33
N GLY A 199 -23.51 -0.68 6.04
CA GLY A 199 -24.26 0.29 5.25
C GLY A 199 -25.33 -0.35 4.38
N ARG A 200 -26.07 0.47 3.64
CA ARG A 200 -27.09 0.00 2.68
C ARG A 200 -26.50 -0.64 1.43
N SER A 201 -25.25 -0.34 1.12
CA SER A 201 -24.48 -0.87 0.00
C SER A 201 -23.04 -1.07 0.44
N ASN A 202 -22.41 -2.16 0.00
CA ASN A 202 -21.02 -2.48 0.28
C ASN A 202 -20.30 -2.99 -0.98
N PRO A 203 -20.09 -2.14 -2.00
CA PRO A 203 -19.40 -2.58 -3.20
C PRO A 203 -17.90 -2.82 -2.98
N GLY A 204 -17.33 -2.26 -1.89
CA GLY A 204 -15.90 -2.27 -1.65
C GLY A 204 -15.09 -1.48 -2.68
N MET A 205 -13.87 -1.10 -2.33
CA MET A 205 -12.93 -0.43 -3.22
C MET A 205 -11.52 -0.98 -3.00
N ASP A 206 -10.89 -1.41 -4.08
CA ASP A 206 -9.51 -1.92 -4.07
C ASP A 206 -8.58 -0.90 -4.70
N SER A 207 -7.50 -0.57 -4.02
CA SER A 207 -6.54 0.44 -4.46
C SER A 207 -5.11 -0.11 -4.46
N HIS A 208 -4.38 0.16 -5.52
CA HIS A 208 -2.96 -0.16 -5.68
C HIS A 208 -2.13 1.07 -5.30
N VAL A 209 -1.82 1.20 -4.01
CA VAL A 209 -1.16 2.39 -3.47
C VAL A 209 0.35 2.26 -3.62
N ILE A 210 0.96 3.16 -4.40
CA ILE A 210 2.40 3.39 -4.40
C ILE A 210 2.68 4.53 -3.42
N TYR A 211 3.64 4.35 -2.53
CA TYR A 211 3.95 5.35 -1.51
C TYR A 211 5.45 5.55 -1.31
N ALA A 212 5.81 6.74 -0.87
CA ALA A 212 7.15 7.07 -0.43
C ALA A 212 7.09 7.71 0.96
N GLY A 213 8.14 7.54 1.73
CA GLY A 213 8.20 8.06 3.10
C GLY A 213 9.61 8.26 3.61
N PHE A 214 9.65 8.84 4.80
CA PHE A 214 10.88 9.02 5.56
C PHE A 214 10.63 8.57 6.99
N SER A 215 11.61 7.87 7.58
CA SER A 215 11.55 7.36 8.94
C SER A 215 12.80 7.71 9.74
N PHE A 216 12.57 7.95 11.03
CA PHE A 216 13.60 8.13 12.04
C PHE A 216 13.53 6.99 13.06
N PHE A 217 14.69 6.38 13.40
CA PHE A 217 14.80 5.23 14.29
C PHE A 217 15.49 5.64 15.60
N THR A 218 14.96 5.15 16.72
CA THR A 218 15.52 5.33 18.06
C THR A 218 15.63 4.00 18.78
N PRO A 219 16.59 3.85 19.69
CA PRO A 219 16.66 2.68 20.56
C PRO A 219 15.39 2.44 21.37
#